data_3fe98a484860dc48846f50ca391042f6
#
_entry.id   3fe98a484860dc48846f50ca391042f6
#
_cell.length_a   1.000
_cell.length_b   1.000
_cell.length_c   1.000
_cell.angle_alpha   90.00
_cell.angle_beta   90.00
_cell.angle_gamma   90.00
#
_symmetry.space_group_name_H-M   'P 1'
#
loop_
_entity.id
_entity.type
_entity.pdbx_description
1 polymer ?
#
loop_
_entity_poly.entity_id
_entity_poly.type
_entity_poly.pdbx_seq_one_letter_code
_entity_poly.pdbx_strand_id
1 'polypeptide(L)'
;MYIRCILCLLFLFFAVVEDVQYRRIPNEVVLCGAVAGFLTCGSLYTFLWQILALLFLFCLGYFRIMGMGDLKLWMMITTFTGLRNSCFIMIFAAIFLCIYAFFKNRKETMLIFKNMHFSFMTKKKPIIMEQTGYAFSPFMLAATVLFYLAVFL
;
A
#
# COMPACT_ATOMS: atom_id res chain seq x y z
N MET A 1 14.10 -7.16 -16.33
CA MET A 1 13.67 -6.07 -15.43
C MET A 1 12.33 -5.48 -15.88
N TYR A 2 12.19 -5.03 -17.14
CA TYR A 2 10.96 -4.42 -17.66
C TYR A 2 9.69 -5.26 -17.50
N ILE A 3 9.77 -6.56 -17.79
CA ILE A 3 8.61 -7.49 -17.67
C ILE A 3 8.05 -7.51 -16.25
N ARG A 4 8.91 -7.50 -15.22
CA ARG A 4 8.46 -7.47 -13.82
C ARG A 4 7.71 -6.20 -13.48
N CYS A 5 8.18 -5.05 -13.99
CA CYS A 5 7.55 -3.76 -13.76
C CYS A 5 6.18 -3.69 -14.44
N ILE A 6 6.08 -4.15 -15.69
CA ILE A 6 4.82 -4.18 -16.45
C ILE A 6 3.80 -5.08 -15.76
N LEU A 7 4.20 -6.29 -15.36
CA LEU A 7 3.31 -7.22 -14.65
C LEU A 7 2.84 -6.63 -13.31
N CYS A 8 3.75 -6.04 -12.53
CA CYS A 8 3.40 -5.39 -11.28
C CYS A 8 2.35 -4.28 -11.47
N LEU A 9 2.57 -3.39 -12.45
CA LEU A 9 1.64 -2.31 -12.76
C LEU A 9 0.29 -2.82 -13.27
N LEU A 10 0.28 -3.87 -14.07
CA LEU A 10 -0.93 -4.47 -14.61
C LEU A 10 -1.79 -5.07 -13.48
N PHE A 11 -1.23 -5.91 -12.62
CA PHE A 11 -1.97 -6.48 -11.50
C PHE A 11 -2.40 -5.40 -10.49
N LEU A 12 -1.55 -4.39 -10.25
CA LEU A 12 -1.90 -3.28 -9.37
C LEU A 12 -3.04 -2.45 -9.96
N PHE A 13 -3.06 -2.22 -11.27
CA PHE A 13 -4.15 -1.51 -11.95
C PHE A 13 -5.48 -2.25 -11.80
N PHE A 14 -5.50 -3.56 -12.01
CA PHE A 14 -6.71 -4.37 -11.80
C PHE A 14 -7.18 -4.30 -10.34
N ALA A 15 -6.27 -4.42 -9.39
CA ALA A 15 -6.61 -4.32 -7.98
C ALA A 15 -7.19 -2.95 -7.60
N VAL A 16 -6.68 -1.86 -8.19
CA VAL A 16 -7.19 -0.50 -7.97
C VAL A 16 -8.57 -0.32 -8.55
N VAL A 17 -8.84 -0.83 -9.77
CA VAL A 17 -10.18 -0.75 -10.40
C VAL A 17 -11.22 -1.43 -9.52
N GLU A 18 -10.93 -2.62 -9.03
CA GLU A 18 -11.79 -3.37 -8.13
C GLU A 18 -12.01 -2.66 -6.78
N ASP A 19 -10.94 -2.11 -6.19
CA ASP A 19 -11.02 -1.39 -4.93
C ASP A 19 -11.85 -0.11 -5.04
N VAL A 20 -11.73 0.62 -6.13
CA VAL A 20 -12.52 1.84 -6.37
C VAL A 20 -14.00 1.53 -6.62
N GLN A 21 -14.30 0.43 -7.34
CA GLN A 21 -15.67 0.07 -7.68
C GLN A 21 -16.40 -0.60 -6.51
N TYR A 22 -15.75 -1.56 -5.85
CA TYR A 22 -16.39 -2.43 -4.86
C TYR A 22 -15.91 -2.19 -3.43
N ARG A 23 -14.92 -1.33 -3.22
CA ARG A 23 -14.23 -1.10 -1.94
C ARG A 23 -13.74 -2.42 -1.29
N ARG A 24 -13.37 -3.36 -2.14
CA ARG A 24 -12.83 -4.66 -1.74
C ARG A 24 -11.75 -5.07 -2.72
N ILE A 25 -10.62 -5.51 -2.20
CA ILE A 25 -9.52 -6.03 -3.00
C ILE A 25 -9.70 -7.54 -3.10
N PRO A 26 -9.93 -8.10 -4.31
CA PRO A 26 -10.13 -9.53 -4.49
C PRO A 26 -8.82 -10.28 -4.18
N ASN A 27 -8.95 -11.34 -3.39
CA ASN A 27 -7.80 -12.17 -3.03
C ASN A 27 -7.16 -12.83 -4.25
N GLU A 28 -7.97 -13.14 -5.25
CA GLU A 28 -7.54 -13.79 -6.50
C GLU A 28 -6.53 -12.95 -7.26
N VAL A 29 -6.80 -11.66 -7.45
CA VAL A 29 -5.89 -10.74 -8.17
C VAL A 29 -4.58 -10.59 -7.41
N VAL A 30 -4.65 -10.45 -6.09
CA VAL A 30 -3.46 -10.33 -5.24
C VAL A 30 -2.63 -11.60 -5.27
N LEU A 31 -3.29 -12.77 -5.19
CA LEU A 31 -2.61 -14.06 -5.20
C LEU A 31 -1.97 -14.35 -6.56
N CYS A 32 -2.69 -14.11 -7.66
CA CYS A 32 -2.14 -14.24 -9.01
C CYS A 32 -0.96 -13.28 -9.23
N GLY A 33 -1.07 -12.03 -8.76
CA GLY A 33 0.02 -11.07 -8.81
C GLY A 33 1.23 -11.52 -7.99
N ALA A 34 1.03 -12.03 -6.78
CA ALA A 34 2.12 -12.55 -5.94
C ALA A 34 2.81 -13.76 -6.60
N VAL A 35 2.06 -14.71 -7.14
CA VAL A 35 2.60 -15.86 -7.88
C VAL A 35 3.41 -15.40 -9.09
N ALA A 36 2.89 -14.45 -9.89
CA ALA A 36 3.61 -13.87 -11.02
C ALA A 36 4.91 -13.19 -10.57
N GLY A 37 4.90 -12.49 -9.42
CA GLY A 37 6.08 -11.90 -8.82
C GLY A 37 7.14 -12.94 -8.45
N PHE A 38 6.74 -14.08 -7.89
CA PHE A 38 7.64 -15.18 -7.57
C PHE A 38 8.21 -15.87 -8.81
N LEU A 39 7.39 -16.14 -9.82
CA LEU A 39 7.83 -16.77 -11.07
C LEU A 39 8.86 -15.94 -11.83
N THR A 40 8.82 -14.63 -11.66
CA THR A 40 9.79 -13.70 -12.27
C THR A 40 11.06 -13.50 -11.45
N CYS A 41 11.23 -14.20 -10.32
CA CYS A 41 12.46 -14.16 -9.54
C CYS A 41 13.62 -14.82 -10.30
N GLY A 42 14.69 -14.06 -10.48
CA GLY A 42 15.88 -14.54 -11.20
C GLY A 42 16.85 -15.36 -10.36
N SER A 43 16.69 -15.44 -9.02
CA SER A 43 17.63 -16.14 -8.14
C SER A 43 16.91 -16.71 -6.91
N LEU A 44 17.37 -17.88 -6.46
CA LEU A 44 16.85 -18.57 -5.29
C LEU A 44 17.02 -17.74 -4.00
N TYR A 45 18.08 -16.95 -3.93
CA TYR A 45 18.33 -16.04 -2.81
C TYR A 45 17.26 -14.95 -2.72
N THR A 46 16.91 -14.29 -3.84
CA THR A 46 15.86 -13.29 -3.87
C THR A 46 14.49 -13.87 -3.54
N PHE A 47 14.22 -15.09 -3.97
CA PHE A 47 13.00 -15.82 -3.66
C PHE A 47 12.85 -16.06 -2.14
N LEU A 48 13.89 -16.54 -1.48
CA LEU A 48 13.87 -16.76 -0.02
C LEU A 48 13.66 -15.46 0.76
N TRP A 49 14.34 -14.37 0.35
CA TRP A 49 14.14 -13.05 0.96
C TRP A 49 12.72 -12.51 0.78
N GLN A 50 12.08 -12.77 -0.36
CA GLN A 50 10.69 -12.37 -0.60
C GLN A 50 9.72 -13.16 0.27
N ILE A 51 9.93 -14.47 0.46
CA ILE A 51 9.11 -15.27 1.38
C ILE A 51 9.24 -14.73 2.81
N LEU A 52 10.45 -14.45 3.27
CA LEU A 52 10.68 -13.88 4.59
C LEU A 52 9.97 -12.51 4.75
N ALA A 53 10.04 -11.67 3.72
CA ALA A 53 9.35 -10.39 3.69
C ALA A 53 7.83 -10.54 3.76
N LEU A 54 7.25 -11.49 3.02
CA LEU A 54 5.81 -11.77 3.09
C LEU A 54 5.39 -12.27 4.47
N LEU A 55 6.18 -13.14 5.08
CA LEU A 55 5.91 -13.66 6.40
C LEU A 55 5.94 -12.53 7.46
N PHE A 56 6.90 -11.61 7.33
CA PHE A 56 6.97 -10.41 8.16
C PHE A 56 5.73 -9.52 7.98
N LEU A 57 5.32 -9.25 6.73
CA LEU A 57 4.12 -8.46 6.45
C LEU A 57 2.85 -9.15 6.94
N PHE A 58 2.78 -10.47 6.84
CA PHE A 58 1.67 -11.25 7.38
C PHE A 58 1.57 -11.11 8.90
N CYS A 59 2.69 -11.15 9.60
CA CYS A 59 2.74 -10.87 11.05
C CYS A 59 2.22 -9.47 11.38
N LEU A 60 2.61 -8.43 10.61
CA LEU A 60 2.07 -7.07 10.79
C LEU A 60 0.54 -7.03 10.60
N GLY A 61 0.01 -7.78 9.66
CA GLY A 61 -1.44 -7.93 9.46
C GLY A 61 -2.15 -8.60 10.63
N TYR A 62 -1.53 -9.59 11.23
CA TYR A 62 -2.06 -10.28 12.42
C TYR A 62 -2.24 -9.31 13.59
N PHE A 63 -1.32 -8.37 13.79
CA PHE A 63 -1.42 -7.33 14.80
C PHE A 63 -2.42 -6.22 14.48
N ARG A 64 -3.10 -6.27 13.32
CA ARG A 64 -4.08 -5.26 12.87
C ARG A 64 -3.53 -3.82 12.86
N ILE A 65 -2.25 -3.66 12.59
CA ILE A 65 -1.59 -2.35 12.53
C ILE A 65 -2.06 -1.56 11.31
N MET A 66 -2.43 -2.26 10.23
CA MET A 66 -2.90 -1.67 8.97
C MET A 66 -4.19 -2.31 8.48
N GLY A 67 -4.88 -1.64 7.57
CA GLY A 67 -6.03 -2.19 6.85
C GLY A 67 -5.64 -3.43 6.05
N MET A 68 -6.45 -4.50 6.16
CA MET A 68 -6.17 -5.78 5.49
C MET A 68 -6.07 -5.65 3.96
N GLY A 69 -6.81 -4.69 3.37
CA GLY A 69 -6.74 -4.41 1.93
C GLY A 69 -5.39 -3.88 1.50
N ASP A 70 -4.92 -2.84 2.19
CA ASP A 70 -3.65 -2.16 1.89
C ASP A 70 -2.46 -3.10 2.09
N LEU A 71 -2.54 -3.93 3.13
CA LEU A 71 -1.53 -4.95 3.40
C LEU A 71 -1.40 -5.96 2.25
N LYS A 72 -2.53 -6.42 1.69
CA LYS A 72 -2.52 -7.34 0.55
C LYS A 72 -1.83 -6.74 -0.68
N LEU A 73 -2.12 -5.48 -0.98
CA LEU A 73 -1.45 -4.76 -2.07
C LEU A 73 0.04 -4.60 -1.78
N TRP A 74 0.40 -4.27 -0.55
CA TRP A 74 1.80 -4.16 -0.16
C TRP A 74 2.54 -5.49 -0.31
N MET A 75 1.94 -6.60 0.12
CA MET A 75 2.49 -7.94 -0.10
C MET A 75 2.73 -8.22 -1.58
N MET A 76 1.75 -7.95 -2.44
CA MET A 76 1.87 -8.13 -3.88
C MET A 76 3.02 -7.30 -4.47
N ILE A 77 3.11 -6.01 -4.15
CA ILE A 77 4.20 -5.15 -4.62
C ILE A 77 5.56 -5.67 -4.14
N THR A 78 5.63 -6.17 -2.89
CA THR A 78 6.87 -6.70 -2.31
C THR A 78 7.41 -7.90 -3.09
N THR A 79 6.56 -8.76 -3.67
CA THR A 79 7.01 -9.88 -4.50
C THR A 79 7.70 -9.43 -5.80
N PHE A 80 7.38 -8.25 -6.31
CA PHE A 80 8.01 -7.70 -7.53
C PHE A 80 9.23 -6.85 -7.24
N THR A 81 9.18 -6.01 -6.20
CA THR A 81 10.20 -4.97 -5.93
C THR A 81 11.15 -5.31 -4.79
N GLY A 82 10.78 -6.28 -3.94
CA GLY A 82 11.47 -6.58 -2.68
C GLY A 82 11.04 -5.64 -1.55
N LEU A 83 11.32 -6.07 -0.31
CA LEU A 83 10.84 -5.38 0.91
C LEU A 83 11.33 -3.92 1.00
N ARG A 84 12.62 -3.67 0.74
CA ARG A 84 13.20 -2.32 0.83
C ARG A 84 12.49 -1.33 -0.07
N ASN A 85 12.33 -1.67 -1.34
CA ASN A 85 11.74 -0.79 -2.34
C ASN A 85 10.21 -0.63 -2.11
N SER A 86 9.54 -1.70 -1.71
CA SER A 86 8.11 -1.63 -1.38
C SER A 86 7.82 -0.76 -0.16
N CYS A 87 8.73 -0.69 0.83
CA CYS A 87 8.61 0.26 1.93
C CYS A 87 8.67 1.72 1.45
N PHE A 88 9.59 2.06 0.52
CA PHE A 88 9.63 3.39 -0.07
C PHE A 88 8.34 3.73 -0.82
N ILE A 89 7.83 2.80 -1.64
CA ILE A 89 6.56 2.98 -2.36
C ILE A 89 5.42 3.25 -1.36
N MET A 90 5.38 2.50 -0.26
CA MET A 90 4.37 2.66 0.79
C MET A 90 4.42 4.03 1.45
N ILE A 91 5.63 4.53 1.77
CA ILE A 91 5.83 5.87 2.35
C ILE A 91 5.36 6.96 1.36
N PHE A 92 5.72 6.86 0.08
CA PHE A 92 5.28 7.82 -0.94
C PHE A 92 3.76 7.78 -1.12
N ALA A 93 3.14 6.61 -1.14
CA ALA A 93 1.70 6.47 -1.23
C ALA A 93 0.99 7.13 -0.04
N ALA A 94 1.52 6.96 1.18
CA ALA A 94 0.99 7.61 2.38
C ALA A 94 1.13 9.14 2.31
N ILE A 95 2.26 9.65 1.81
CA ILE A 95 2.46 11.09 1.60
C ILE A 95 1.44 11.63 0.59
N PHE A 96 1.21 10.96 -0.54
CA PHE A 96 0.22 11.38 -1.53
C PHE A 96 -1.20 11.39 -0.97
N LEU A 97 -1.56 10.38 -0.20
CA LEU A 97 -2.85 10.35 0.49
C LEU A 97 -3.00 11.52 1.46
N CYS A 98 -1.97 11.83 2.25
CA CYS A 98 -1.97 12.96 3.17
C CYS A 98 -2.14 14.30 2.44
N ILE A 99 -1.41 14.49 1.33
CA ILE A 99 -1.50 15.69 0.50
C ILE A 99 -2.91 15.82 -0.08
N TYR A 100 -3.44 14.73 -0.66
CA TYR A 100 -4.79 14.71 -1.23
C TYR A 100 -5.86 15.01 -0.18
N ALA A 101 -5.81 14.38 0.99
CA ALA A 101 -6.74 14.62 2.08
C ALA A 101 -6.68 16.07 2.56
N PHE A 102 -5.48 16.66 2.63
CA PHE A 102 -5.29 18.07 3.01
C PHE A 102 -5.94 19.03 2.00
N PHE A 103 -5.81 18.78 0.70
CA PHE A 103 -6.42 19.65 -0.32
C PHE A 103 -7.94 19.48 -0.41
N LYS A 104 -8.44 18.25 -0.26
CA LYS A 104 -9.87 17.96 -0.44
C LYS A 104 -10.73 18.43 0.75
N ASN A 105 -10.27 18.21 1.98
CA ASN A 105 -11.02 18.48 3.21
C ASN A 105 -10.17 19.23 4.24
N ARG A 106 -9.73 20.45 3.90
CA ARG A 106 -8.88 21.28 4.79
C ARG A 106 -9.41 21.38 6.23
N LYS A 107 -10.74 21.58 6.39
CA LYS A 107 -11.35 21.77 7.72
C LYS A 107 -11.34 20.47 8.54
N GLU A 108 -11.69 19.33 7.94
CA GLU A 108 -11.72 18.04 8.62
C GLU A 108 -10.31 17.54 8.94
N THR A 109 -9.37 17.70 8.00
CA THR A 109 -7.98 17.28 8.21
C THR A 109 -7.32 18.09 9.32
N MET A 110 -7.58 19.40 9.42
CA MET A 110 -7.10 20.23 10.53
C MET A 110 -7.72 19.81 11.87
N LEU A 111 -9.01 19.46 11.88
CA LEU A 111 -9.68 18.96 13.08
C LEU A 111 -9.12 17.61 13.53
N ILE A 112 -8.84 16.70 12.60
CA ILE A 112 -8.21 15.40 12.90
C ILE A 112 -6.82 15.59 13.49
N PHE A 113 -5.99 16.46 12.90
CA PHE A 113 -4.66 16.80 13.43
C PHE A 113 -4.74 17.40 14.84
N LYS A 114 -5.67 18.33 15.05
CA LYS A 114 -5.89 18.96 16.35
C LYS A 114 -6.39 17.97 17.40
N ASN A 115 -7.31 17.08 17.03
CA ASN A 115 -7.84 16.03 17.90
C ASN A 115 -6.79 14.97 18.22
N MET A 116 -5.92 14.62 17.26
CA MET A 116 -4.83 13.67 17.46
C MET A 116 -3.78 14.27 18.42
N HIS A 117 -3.42 15.54 18.26
CA HIS A 117 -2.52 16.24 19.17
C HIS A 117 -3.12 16.33 20.58
N PHE A 118 -4.42 16.63 20.69
CA PHE A 118 -5.12 16.72 21.97
C PHE A 118 -5.26 15.35 22.64
N SER A 119 -5.53 14.28 21.87
CA SER A 119 -5.62 12.91 22.37
C SER A 119 -4.26 12.40 22.89
N PHE A 120 -3.17 12.80 22.25
CA PHE A 120 -1.82 12.47 22.69
C PHE A 120 -1.47 13.13 24.02
N MET A 121 -1.94 14.39 24.22
CA MET A 121 -1.72 15.12 25.49
C MET A 121 -2.62 14.64 26.63
N THR A 122 -3.87 14.25 26.36
CA THR A 122 -4.88 13.98 27.41
C THR A 122 -5.11 12.49 27.67
N LYS A 123 -4.44 11.57 26.96
CA LYS A 123 -4.67 10.09 27.02
C LYS A 123 -6.15 9.69 26.85
N LYS A 124 -7.02 10.56 26.37
CA LYS A 124 -8.43 10.24 26.08
C LYS A 124 -8.54 9.67 24.66
N LYS A 125 -9.42 8.66 24.47
CA LYS A 125 -9.67 8.11 23.13
C LYS A 125 -10.13 9.20 22.19
N PRO A 126 -9.60 9.28 20.96
CA PRO A 126 -10.04 10.27 19.97
C PRO A 126 -11.53 10.05 19.67
N ILE A 127 -12.27 11.14 19.53
CA ILE A 127 -13.66 11.08 19.06
C ILE A 127 -13.60 10.59 17.61
N ILE A 128 -14.11 9.39 17.38
CA ILE A 128 -14.20 8.80 16.04
C ILE A 128 -15.31 9.54 15.30
N MET A 129 -14.93 10.54 14.49
CA MET A 129 -15.83 11.08 13.48
C MET A 129 -15.97 10.03 12.36
N GLU A 130 -17.17 9.86 11.80
CA GLU A 130 -17.39 9.05 10.60
C GLU A 130 -16.51 9.59 9.47
N GLN A 131 -15.36 8.95 9.26
CA GLN A 131 -14.47 9.32 8.18
C GLN A 131 -15.01 8.74 6.88
N THR A 132 -15.19 9.57 5.87
CA THR A 132 -15.29 9.12 4.49
C THR A 132 -13.95 8.46 4.14
N GLY A 133 -13.90 7.13 4.26
CA GLY A 133 -12.69 6.37 3.98
C GLY A 133 -12.28 6.55 2.51
N TYR A 134 -11.10 7.12 2.29
CA TYR A 134 -10.51 7.20 0.96
C TYR A 134 -9.88 5.85 0.61
N ALA A 135 -10.11 5.38 -0.62
CA ALA A 135 -9.39 4.21 -1.12
C ALA A 135 -7.88 4.55 -1.20
N PHE A 136 -7.05 3.72 -0.57
CA PHE A 136 -5.59 3.93 -0.54
C PHE A 136 -4.92 3.41 -1.81
N SER A 137 -5.55 2.45 -2.48
CA SER A 137 -5.01 1.75 -3.65
C SER A 137 -4.60 2.67 -4.83
N PRO A 138 -5.31 3.77 -5.20
CA PRO A 138 -4.88 4.65 -6.28
C PRO A 138 -3.55 5.36 -5.98
N PHE A 139 -3.34 5.69 -4.69
CA PHE A 139 -2.08 6.33 -4.27
C PHE A 139 -0.91 5.35 -4.29
N MET A 140 -1.17 4.08 -4.00
CA MET A 140 -0.18 3.00 -4.16
C MET A 140 0.23 2.84 -5.63
N LEU A 141 -0.73 2.88 -6.55
CA LEU A 141 -0.44 2.81 -7.98
C LEU A 141 0.39 4.02 -8.44
N ALA A 142 -0.02 5.24 -8.07
CA ALA A 142 0.72 6.45 -8.42
C ALA A 142 2.17 6.42 -7.89
N ALA A 143 2.36 6.01 -6.63
CA ALA A 143 3.67 5.88 -6.02
C ALA A 143 4.53 4.81 -6.72
N THR A 144 3.93 3.68 -7.11
CA THR A 144 4.64 2.61 -7.82
C THR A 144 5.08 3.05 -9.22
N VAL A 145 4.23 3.77 -9.95
CA VAL A 145 4.58 4.35 -11.26
C VAL A 145 5.75 5.32 -11.12
N LEU A 146 5.68 6.25 -10.18
CA LEU A 146 6.77 7.21 -9.94
C LEU A 146 8.06 6.53 -9.52
N PHE A 147 7.99 5.51 -8.66
CA PHE A 147 9.15 4.73 -8.27
C PHE A 147 9.83 4.08 -9.49
N TYR A 148 9.06 3.45 -10.38
CA TYR A 148 9.62 2.85 -11.58
C TYR A 148 10.17 3.90 -12.54
N LEU A 149 9.50 5.04 -12.72
CA LEU A 149 10.05 6.14 -13.51
C LEU A 149 11.39 6.63 -12.96
N ALA A 150 11.51 6.79 -11.64
CA ALA A 150 12.76 7.22 -11.00
C ALA A 150 13.89 6.18 -11.10
N VAL A 151 13.56 4.89 -11.23
CA VAL A 151 14.56 3.81 -11.40
C VAL A 151 15.02 3.70 -12.86
N PHE A 152 14.19 4.14 -13.82
CA PHE A 152 14.49 4.06 -15.26
C PHE A 152 15.10 5.34 -15.86
N LEU A 153 14.99 6.48 -15.17
CA LEU A 153 15.69 7.72 -15.46
C LEU A 153 17.11 7.72 -14.90
#